data_5780cd8de9b8d1e034f49f2059df3368
#
_entry.id   5780cd8de9b8d1e034f49f2059df3368
#
_cell.length_a   1.000
_cell.length_b   1.000
_cell.length_c   1.000
_cell.angle_alpha   90.00
_cell.angle_beta   90.00
_cell.angle_gamma   90.00
#
_symmetry.space_group_name_H-M   'P 1'
#
loop_
_entity.id
_entity.type
_entity.pdbx_description
1 polymer ?
#
loop_
_entity_poly.entity_id
_entity_poly.type
_entity_poly.pdbx_seq_one_letter_code
_entity_poly.pdbx_strand_id
1 'polypeptide(L)'
;DTVIPGLINAHGHLALIADGQNSATAYTAENVLAELRQYESYGVTSMLSLGLNRDLLYQIREQQRQGTLDGATVFTADRGMGVPDAAPGLPAAPDQLYRPATAQEARAAVDAMATRHADIVKVWVDSVGGTKPEMSPEIYRAVIEEAHKRHLRVAAHVYYLADAKSLVNDGVDVLAHSVRDKPIDQELIAAMKRRGVWYIPTFTVDESFYIYAQHPGFMQLDFFKAALPPVVLTMLTSDAYSQKVNQDPKTEQHKADFAMDRVNLKAVYDAGVRVGFGTDSGAYATRIPGFSEHRELEDMVQAGLTPMQAIVCATQNNAALLGIEGTRGTLRSGKRADLIVLAANPLDDITNTRSIVTIFHDGRTVAPRVPVVMAK
;
A
#
# COMPACT_ATOMS: atom_id res chain seq x y z
N ASP A 1 0.48 -6.43 -28.53
CA ASP A 1 0.77 -5.65 -27.30
C ASP A 1 -0.50 -5.11 -26.71
N THR A 2 -0.56 -5.09 -25.38
CA THR A 2 -1.66 -4.45 -24.65
C THR A 2 -1.11 -3.25 -23.89
N VAL A 3 -1.89 -2.17 -23.80
CA VAL A 3 -1.49 -0.98 -23.04
C VAL A 3 -2.47 -0.76 -21.90
N ILE A 4 -1.93 -0.56 -20.69
CA ILE A 4 -2.69 -0.20 -19.50
C ILE A 4 -2.15 1.10 -18.89
N PRO A 5 -2.95 1.84 -18.09
CA PRO A 5 -2.40 2.95 -17.32
C PRO A 5 -1.30 2.48 -16.38
N GLY A 6 -0.36 3.36 -16.04
CA GLY A 6 0.60 3.09 -14.97
C GLY A 6 -0.13 2.78 -13.66
N LEU A 7 0.38 1.80 -12.92
CA LEU A 7 -0.18 1.39 -11.64
C LEU A 7 0.02 2.50 -10.60
N ILE A 8 -0.94 2.64 -9.71
CA ILE A 8 -0.92 3.57 -8.58
C ILE A 8 -1.10 2.75 -7.31
N ASN A 9 -0.08 2.70 -6.44
CA ASN A 9 -0.19 2.07 -5.14
C ASN A 9 -0.62 3.11 -4.08
N ALA A 10 -1.80 2.96 -3.49
CA ALA A 10 -2.31 3.87 -2.46
C ALA A 10 -1.95 3.44 -1.02
N HIS A 11 -1.15 2.41 -0.85
CA HIS A 11 -0.65 1.98 0.46
C HIS A 11 0.69 1.23 0.32
N GLY A 12 1.77 1.95 0.44
CA GLY A 12 3.12 1.41 0.56
C GLY A 12 3.93 2.18 1.58
N HIS A 13 5.17 1.76 1.79
CA HIS A 13 6.14 2.39 2.67
C HIS A 13 7.49 2.52 1.95
N LEU A 14 8.38 3.36 2.47
CA LEU A 14 9.69 3.64 1.87
C LEU A 14 10.79 3.56 2.91
N ALA A 15 11.89 2.90 2.52
CA ALA A 15 13.16 2.89 3.24
C ALA A 15 13.04 2.47 4.74
N LEU A 16 12.24 1.45 5.02
CA LEU A 16 12.12 0.89 6.37
C LEU A 16 13.01 -0.36 6.57
N ILE A 17 13.67 -0.84 5.51
CA ILE A 17 14.42 -2.09 5.51
C ILE A 17 15.91 -1.81 5.24
N ALA A 18 16.77 -2.34 6.09
CA ALA A 18 18.21 -2.44 5.87
C ALA A 18 18.65 -3.88 6.12
N ASP A 19 19.48 -4.45 5.23
CA ASP A 19 19.99 -5.83 5.33
C ASP A 19 18.90 -6.89 5.58
N GLY A 20 17.73 -6.70 4.97
CA GLY A 20 16.59 -7.62 5.10
C GLY A 20 15.81 -7.53 6.41
N GLN A 21 16.05 -6.51 7.23
CA GLN A 21 15.36 -6.28 8.50
C GLN A 21 14.87 -4.84 8.64
N ASN A 22 13.81 -4.65 9.44
CA ASN A 22 13.35 -3.32 9.76
C ASN A 22 14.41 -2.55 10.59
N SER A 23 14.67 -1.30 10.19
CA SER A 23 15.65 -0.44 10.85
C SER A 23 15.26 1.03 10.79
N ALA A 24 15.29 1.70 11.92
CA ALA A 24 15.09 3.15 11.99
C ALA A 24 16.18 3.95 11.24
N THR A 25 17.34 3.34 10.96
CA THR A 25 18.44 3.97 10.22
C THR A 25 18.38 3.76 8.73
N ALA A 26 17.43 2.92 8.23
CA ALA A 26 17.27 2.65 6.81
C ALA A 26 16.75 3.86 6.02
N TYR A 27 16.11 4.83 6.67
CA TYR A 27 15.48 5.97 6.02
C TYR A 27 16.51 7.01 5.56
N THR A 28 17.12 6.76 4.41
CA THR A 28 18.09 7.63 3.73
C THR A 28 17.57 8.04 2.35
N ALA A 29 18.12 9.13 1.79
CA ALA A 29 17.76 9.56 0.44
C ALA A 29 18.06 8.48 -0.61
N GLU A 30 19.18 7.78 -0.46
CA GLU A 30 19.59 6.70 -1.35
C GLU A 30 18.57 5.56 -1.36
N ASN A 31 18.15 5.08 -0.19
CA ASN A 31 17.19 3.98 -0.07
C ASN A 31 15.80 4.39 -0.56
N VAL A 32 15.33 5.60 -0.20
CA VAL A 32 14.04 6.13 -0.70
C VAL A 32 14.03 6.19 -2.23
N LEU A 33 15.09 6.74 -2.84
CA LEU A 33 15.19 6.83 -4.30
C LEU A 33 15.33 5.47 -4.97
N ALA A 34 16.09 4.55 -4.37
CA ALA A 34 16.23 3.18 -4.89
C ALA A 34 14.88 2.46 -4.94
N GLU A 35 14.07 2.56 -3.88
CA GLU A 35 12.74 1.95 -3.84
C GLU A 35 11.74 2.64 -4.78
N LEU A 36 11.75 3.97 -4.90
CA LEU A 36 10.91 4.69 -5.86
C LEU A 36 11.23 4.29 -7.31
N ARG A 37 12.52 4.11 -7.65
CA ARG A 37 12.95 3.59 -8.96
C ARG A 37 12.57 2.13 -9.14
N GLN A 38 12.60 1.34 -8.07
CA GLN A 38 12.13 -0.05 -8.12
C GLN A 38 10.64 -0.10 -8.43
N TYR A 39 9.78 0.63 -7.70
CA TYR A 39 8.36 0.74 -8.04
C TYR A 39 8.15 1.11 -9.51
N GLU A 40 8.81 2.17 -9.98
CA GLU A 40 8.70 2.66 -11.35
C GLU A 40 9.08 1.58 -12.37
N SER A 41 10.18 0.84 -12.14
CA SER A 41 10.67 -0.21 -13.04
C SER A 41 9.76 -1.44 -13.11
N TYR A 42 8.79 -1.55 -12.21
CA TYR A 42 7.71 -2.54 -12.21
C TYR A 42 6.37 -1.96 -12.68
N GLY A 43 6.35 -0.76 -13.26
CA GLY A 43 5.15 -0.13 -13.80
C GLY A 43 4.30 0.61 -12.77
N VAL A 44 4.73 0.71 -11.52
CA VAL A 44 4.06 1.53 -10.50
C VAL A 44 4.54 2.97 -10.66
N THR A 45 3.78 3.78 -11.40
CA THR A 45 4.18 5.16 -11.73
C THR A 45 3.86 6.17 -10.63
N SER A 46 3.01 5.80 -9.68
CA SER A 46 2.70 6.63 -8.51
C SER A 46 2.50 5.77 -7.28
N MET A 47 2.96 6.25 -6.12
CA MET A 47 2.74 5.55 -4.86
C MET A 47 2.47 6.52 -3.71
N LEU A 48 1.63 6.12 -2.77
CA LEU A 48 1.41 6.80 -1.50
C LEU A 48 2.21 6.10 -0.40
N SER A 49 3.21 6.79 0.15
CA SER A 49 3.88 6.35 1.37
C SER A 49 3.00 6.69 2.58
N LEU A 50 2.31 5.65 3.09
CA LEU A 50 1.21 5.81 4.04
C LEU A 50 1.68 5.82 5.50
N GLY A 51 2.62 6.73 5.81
CA GLY A 51 3.18 6.95 7.14
C GLY A 51 4.63 6.46 7.30
N LEU A 52 5.19 6.69 8.48
CA LEU A 52 6.59 6.40 8.85
C LEU A 52 7.62 7.16 8.00
N ASN A 53 7.25 8.33 7.48
CA ASN A 53 8.11 9.15 6.66
C ASN A 53 8.86 10.20 7.49
N ARG A 54 9.99 10.67 6.97
CA ARG A 54 10.76 11.79 7.51
C ARG A 54 10.65 13.01 6.60
N ASP A 55 11.07 14.17 7.08
CA ASP A 55 11.05 15.43 6.33
C ASP A 55 11.82 15.35 4.99
N LEU A 56 12.78 14.43 4.88
CA LEU A 56 13.48 14.09 3.65
C LEU A 56 12.54 13.77 2.48
N LEU A 57 11.40 13.12 2.72
CA LEU A 57 10.47 12.75 1.64
C LEU A 57 9.87 13.98 0.94
N TYR A 58 9.65 15.07 1.69
CA TYR A 58 9.16 16.32 1.10
C TYR A 58 10.19 16.96 0.17
N GLN A 59 11.49 16.84 0.49
CA GLN A 59 12.57 17.33 -0.38
C GLN A 59 12.63 16.51 -1.67
N ILE A 60 12.55 15.18 -1.58
CA ILE A 60 12.51 14.28 -2.74
C ILE A 60 11.28 14.57 -3.61
N ARG A 61 10.09 14.71 -3.01
CA ARG A 61 8.85 15.04 -3.71
C ARG A 61 8.96 16.37 -4.48
N GLU A 62 9.56 17.38 -3.87
CA GLU A 62 9.77 18.68 -4.53
C GLU A 62 10.75 18.56 -5.71
N GLN A 63 11.84 17.83 -5.55
CA GLN A 63 12.78 17.57 -6.64
C GLN A 63 12.15 16.79 -7.79
N GLN A 64 11.25 15.81 -7.50
CA GLN A 64 10.45 15.14 -8.54
C GLN A 64 9.54 16.12 -9.28
N ARG A 65 8.86 17.05 -8.55
CA ARG A 65 8.01 18.09 -9.17
C ARG A 65 8.80 19.01 -10.09
N GLN A 66 10.06 19.29 -9.75
CA GLN A 66 11.00 20.06 -10.58
C GLN A 66 11.60 19.27 -11.74
N GLY A 67 11.32 17.95 -11.83
CA GLY A 67 11.87 17.06 -12.86
C GLY A 67 13.35 16.75 -12.71
N THR A 68 13.92 16.95 -11.51
CA THR A 68 15.35 16.70 -11.23
C THR A 68 15.62 15.31 -10.65
N LEU A 69 14.56 14.59 -10.24
CA LEU A 69 14.63 13.20 -9.77
C LEU A 69 13.61 12.33 -10.52
N ASP A 70 14.01 11.11 -10.83
CA ASP A 70 13.21 10.02 -11.38
C ASP A 70 12.67 9.09 -10.28
N GLY A 71 11.96 8.04 -10.68
CA GLY A 71 11.26 7.09 -9.82
C GLY A 71 9.76 7.38 -9.74
N ALA A 72 8.99 6.44 -9.19
CA ALA A 72 7.55 6.59 -9.02
C ALA A 72 7.21 7.93 -8.33
N THR A 73 6.21 8.65 -8.84
CA THR A 73 5.75 9.90 -8.21
C THR A 73 5.25 9.62 -6.80
N VAL A 74 5.84 10.27 -5.80
CA VAL A 74 5.52 10.00 -4.40
C VAL A 74 4.48 10.96 -3.84
N PHE A 75 3.48 10.39 -3.17
CA PHE A 75 2.54 11.04 -2.27
C PHE A 75 2.85 10.59 -0.84
N THR A 76 2.43 11.37 0.17
CA THR A 76 2.83 11.10 1.55
C THR A 76 1.73 11.36 2.57
N ALA A 77 1.60 10.43 3.52
CA ALA A 77 0.86 10.63 4.75
C ALA A 77 1.76 11.16 5.90
N ASP A 78 2.87 11.82 5.55
CA ASP A 78 3.82 12.30 6.56
C ASP A 78 4.28 11.15 7.49
N ARG A 79 4.45 11.42 8.76
CA ARG A 79 4.86 10.46 9.79
C ARG A 79 3.74 9.47 10.12
N GLY A 80 2.49 9.89 10.01
CA GLY A 80 1.34 9.14 10.55
C GLY A 80 1.28 9.20 12.08
N MET A 81 0.19 8.70 12.67
CA MET A 81 -0.08 8.78 14.10
C MET A 81 -0.47 7.44 14.71
N GLY A 82 0.26 7.02 15.73
CA GLY A 82 -0.14 6.00 16.70
C GLY A 82 -0.04 6.57 18.10
N VAL A 83 -0.76 6.04 19.08
CA VAL A 83 -0.59 6.49 20.48
C VAL A 83 0.67 5.90 21.11
N PRO A 84 1.14 6.40 22.27
CA PRO A 84 2.31 5.84 22.95
C PRO A 84 2.20 4.32 23.13
N ASP A 85 3.27 3.60 22.90
CA ASP A 85 3.42 2.14 23.05
C ASP A 85 2.48 1.29 22.17
N ALA A 86 1.68 1.90 21.29
CA ALA A 86 0.72 1.26 20.39
C ALA A 86 1.32 0.86 19.03
N ALA A 87 0.44 0.40 18.12
CA ALA A 87 0.77 0.23 16.69
C ALA A 87 1.21 1.56 16.03
N PRO A 88 2.04 1.53 14.98
CA PRO A 88 2.75 0.36 14.49
C PRO A 88 3.92 -0.02 15.42
N GLY A 89 4.20 -1.33 15.47
CA GLY A 89 5.31 -1.88 16.27
C GLY A 89 6.66 -1.93 15.55
N LEU A 90 6.80 -1.23 14.43
CA LEU A 90 8.03 -1.21 13.63
C LEU A 90 9.08 -0.29 14.26
N PRO A 91 10.37 -0.63 14.17
CA PRO A 91 11.45 0.28 14.53
C PRO A 91 11.35 1.57 13.70
N ALA A 92 11.15 2.69 14.37
CA ALA A 92 11.06 4.01 13.76
C ALA A 92 11.86 5.02 14.57
N ALA A 93 12.50 5.96 13.87
CA ALA A 93 13.13 7.09 14.53
C ALA A 93 12.05 8.03 15.13
N PRO A 94 12.39 8.83 16.16
CA PRO A 94 11.42 9.75 16.79
C PRO A 94 10.75 10.72 15.80
N ASP A 95 11.42 11.04 14.70
CA ASP A 95 10.93 11.93 13.65
C ASP A 95 10.18 11.19 12.50
N GLN A 96 9.87 9.90 12.66
CA GLN A 96 9.10 9.09 11.70
C GLN A 96 7.66 8.81 12.13
N LEU A 97 7.27 9.15 13.34
CA LEU A 97 5.95 8.81 13.86
C LEU A 97 5.51 9.79 14.94
N TYR A 98 4.27 10.28 14.84
CA TYR A 98 3.64 11.01 15.94
C TYR A 98 3.05 10.03 16.95
N ARG A 99 3.16 10.36 18.24
CA ARG A 99 2.62 9.57 19.35
C ARG A 99 1.75 10.43 20.28
N PRO A 100 0.66 11.06 19.78
CA PRO A 100 -0.20 11.90 20.63
C PRO A 100 -0.84 11.06 21.74
N ALA A 101 -0.75 11.55 22.96
CA ALA A 101 -1.42 10.99 24.14
C ALA A 101 -2.78 11.66 24.40
N THR A 102 -3.03 12.82 23.79
CA THR A 102 -4.24 13.63 23.99
C THR A 102 -4.83 14.09 22.66
N ALA A 103 -6.12 14.43 22.66
CA ALA A 103 -6.80 15.04 21.51
C ALA A 103 -6.13 16.37 21.07
N GLN A 104 -5.61 17.16 22.01
CA GLN A 104 -4.91 18.40 21.70
C GLN A 104 -3.61 18.15 20.93
N GLU A 105 -2.80 17.19 21.36
CA GLU A 105 -1.56 16.80 20.68
C GLU A 105 -1.86 16.21 19.30
N ALA A 106 -2.95 15.43 19.16
CA ALA A 106 -3.39 14.91 17.88
C ALA A 106 -3.76 16.02 16.88
N ARG A 107 -4.51 17.05 17.30
CA ARG A 107 -4.81 18.21 16.46
C ARG A 107 -3.54 18.95 16.05
N ALA A 108 -2.61 19.18 16.97
CA ALA A 108 -1.34 19.83 16.68
C ALA A 108 -0.49 19.05 15.67
N ALA A 109 -0.51 17.71 15.72
CA ALA A 109 0.16 16.87 14.74
C ALA A 109 -0.48 17.01 13.34
N VAL A 110 -1.82 17.03 13.24
CA VAL A 110 -2.52 17.27 11.97
C VAL A 110 -2.18 18.65 11.39
N ASP A 111 -2.15 19.70 12.23
CA ASP A 111 -1.76 21.04 11.81
C ASP A 111 -0.34 21.06 11.22
N ALA A 112 0.59 20.37 11.87
CA ALA A 112 1.96 20.24 11.37
C ALA A 112 2.01 19.49 10.04
N MET A 113 1.23 18.41 9.86
CA MET A 113 1.12 17.68 8.59
C MET A 113 0.55 18.58 7.48
N ALA A 114 -0.53 19.30 7.76
CA ALA A 114 -1.17 20.21 6.80
C ALA A 114 -0.22 21.33 6.37
N THR A 115 0.54 21.92 7.31
CA THR A 115 1.54 22.96 7.03
C THR A 115 2.65 22.45 6.09
N ARG A 116 3.01 21.17 6.18
CA ARG A 116 3.98 20.53 5.28
C ARG A 116 3.36 20.02 3.98
N HIS A 117 2.06 20.23 3.76
CA HIS A 117 1.34 19.75 2.59
C HIS A 117 1.37 18.24 2.44
N ALA A 118 1.08 17.50 3.51
CA ALA A 118 0.77 16.08 3.44
C ALA A 118 -0.43 15.86 2.50
N ASP A 119 -0.44 14.74 1.77
CA ASP A 119 -1.51 14.43 0.82
C ASP A 119 -2.73 13.77 1.53
N ILE A 120 -2.47 13.11 2.65
CA ILE A 120 -3.46 12.41 3.49
C ILE A 120 -2.91 12.29 4.92
N VAL A 121 -3.79 12.04 5.90
CA VAL A 121 -3.39 11.71 7.28
C VAL A 121 -3.51 10.20 7.49
N LYS A 122 -2.57 9.56 8.18
CA LYS A 122 -2.62 8.14 8.58
C LYS A 122 -2.74 8.02 10.09
N VAL A 123 -3.64 7.14 10.54
CA VAL A 123 -3.74 6.68 11.94
C VAL A 123 -3.65 5.16 12.01
N TRP A 124 -3.17 4.64 13.15
CA TRP A 124 -3.20 3.21 13.48
C TRP A 124 -4.17 2.98 14.64
N VAL A 125 -5.22 2.19 14.37
CA VAL A 125 -6.23 1.77 15.35
C VAL A 125 -6.23 0.25 15.37
N ASP A 126 -5.41 -0.32 16.23
CA ASP A 126 -5.22 -1.76 16.36
C ASP A 126 -4.57 -2.08 17.71
N SER A 127 -5.21 -2.94 18.48
CA SER A 127 -4.68 -3.43 19.76
C SER A 127 -3.67 -4.58 19.60
N VAL A 128 -3.42 -5.03 18.37
CA VAL A 128 -2.52 -6.16 18.06
C VAL A 128 -2.85 -7.40 18.92
N GLY A 129 -4.08 -7.88 18.82
CA GLY A 129 -4.56 -9.01 19.62
C GLY A 129 -4.68 -8.69 21.12
N GLY A 130 -4.91 -7.44 21.50
CA GLY A 130 -4.99 -7.00 22.89
C GLY A 130 -3.63 -6.87 23.60
N THR A 131 -2.53 -6.94 22.84
CA THR A 131 -1.16 -6.86 23.41
C THR A 131 -0.62 -5.43 23.47
N LYS A 132 -1.27 -4.48 22.80
CA LYS A 132 -0.88 -3.07 22.71
C LYS A 132 -2.02 -2.15 23.11
N PRO A 133 -1.71 -0.93 23.63
CA PRO A 133 -2.70 0.13 23.73
C PRO A 133 -3.30 0.44 22.35
N GLU A 134 -4.55 0.83 22.32
CA GLU A 134 -5.24 1.22 21.11
C GLU A 134 -5.56 2.72 21.12
N MET A 135 -5.55 3.36 19.96
CA MET A 135 -5.93 4.76 19.84
C MET A 135 -7.41 4.91 20.18
N SER A 136 -7.72 5.69 21.22
CA SER A 136 -9.09 5.89 21.67
C SER A 136 -9.94 6.68 20.68
N PRO A 137 -11.27 6.51 20.70
CA PRO A 137 -12.18 7.31 19.91
C PRO A 137 -12.04 8.83 20.11
N GLU A 138 -11.68 9.28 21.31
CA GLU A 138 -11.42 10.70 21.57
C GLU A 138 -10.26 11.22 20.73
N ILE A 139 -9.17 10.45 20.60
CA ILE A 139 -7.97 10.87 19.87
C ILE A 139 -8.22 10.82 18.36
N TYR A 140 -8.74 9.69 17.81
CA TYR A 140 -8.91 9.63 16.35
C TYR A 140 -10.04 10.54 15.84
N ARG A 141 -11.09 10.83 16.63
CA ARG A 141 -12.08 11.88 16.28
C ARG A 141 -11.42 13.24 16.17
N ALA A 142 -10.54 13.58 17.12
CA ALA A 142 -9.78 14.83 17.04
C ALA A 142 -8.92 14.92 15.79
N VAL A 143 -8.29 13.80 15.36
CA VAL A 143 -7.56 13.72 14.10
C VAL A 143 -8.49 13.96 12.91
N ILE A 144 -9.61 13.21 12.82
CA ILE A 144 -10.56 13.30 11.70
C ILE A 144 -11.12 14.72 11.57
N GLU A 145 -11.60 15.29 12.66
CA GLU A 145 -12.16 16.65 12.67
C GLU A 145 -11.14 17.70 12.20
N GLU A 146 -9.90 17.61 12.71
CA GLU A 146 -8.88 18.60 12.34
C GLU A 146 -8.39 18.41 10.91
N ALA A 147 -8.21 17.15 10.45
CA ALA A 147 -7.86 16.84 9.08
C ALA A 147 -8.92 17.38 8.09
N HIS A 148 -10.20 17.18 8.38
CA HIS A 148 -11.28 17.67 7.52
C HIS A 148 -11.34 19.21 7.47
N LYS A 149 -11.07 19.92 8.57
CA LYS A 149 -10.92 21.39 8.54
C LYS A 149 -9.78 21.86 7.64
N ARG A 150 -8.74 21.02 7.47
CA ARG A 150 -7.60 21.27 6.58
C ARG A 150 -7.77 20.66 5.19
N HIS A 151 -8.97 20.15 4.85
CA HIS A 151 -9.28 19.47 3.59
C HIS A 151 -8.41 18.23 3.32
N LEU A 152 -7.92 17.57 4.37
CA LEU A 152 -7.18 16.33 4.31
C LEU A 152 -8.10 15.14 4.62
N ARG A 153 -7.96 14.07 3.84
CA ARG A 153 -8.58 12.77 4.14
C ARG A 153 -7.81 12.06 5.24
N VAL A 154 -8.48 11.16 5.94
CA VAL A 154 -7.87 10.30 6.97
C VAL A 154 -7.96 8.85 6.54
N ALA A 155 -6.81 8.16 6.52
CA ALA A 155 -6.71 6.71 6.35
C ALA A 155 -6.41 6.04 7.69
N ALA A 156 -7.20 5.04 8.07
CA ALA A 156 -7.01 4.30 9.30
C ALA A 156 -6.56 2.86 9.01
N HIS A 157 -5.46 2.44 9.65
CA HIS A 157 -5.14 1.02 9.81
C HIS A 157 -6.19 0.39 10.71
N VAL A 158 -6.77 -0.73 10.29
CA VAL A 158 -7.76 -1.48 11.04
C VAL A 158 -7.48 -2.99 10.98
N TYR A 159 -7.96 -3.71 11.97
CA TYR A 159 -8.01 -5.17 11.99
C TYR A 159 -9.42 -5.65 12.35
N TYR A 160 -10.06 -5.03 13.34
CA TYR A 160 -11.32 -5.47 13.91
C TYR A 160 -12.53 -4.80 13.25
N LEU A 161 -13.61 -5.58 13.08
CA LEU A 161 -14.89 -5.07 12.57
C LEU A 161 -15.47 -3.96 13.45
N ALA A 162 -15.30 -4.07 14.77
CA ALA A 162 -15.80 -3.08 15.71
C ALA A 162 -15.15 -1.70 15.51
N ASP A 163 -13.83 -1.68 15.30
CA ASP A 163 -13.06 -0.45 15.09
C ASP A 163 -13.36 0.16 13.72
N ALA A 164 -13.48 -0.68 12.69
CA ALA A 164 -13.89 -0.22 11.37
C ALA A 164 -15.26 0.47 11.40
N LYS A 165 -16.25 -0.09 12.13
CA LYS A 165 -17.57 0.53 12.33
C LYS A 165 -17.45 1.86 13.05
N SER A 166 -16.70 1.90 14.15
CA SER A 166 -16.51 3.12 14.92
C SER A 166 -15.87 4.22 14.10
N LEU A 167 -14.75 3.92 13.42
CA LEU A 167 -14.04 4.85 12.54
C LEU A 167 -14.91 5.37 11.39
N VAL A 168 -15.66 4.48 10.71
CA VAL A 168 -16.56 4.88 9.63
C VAL A 168 -17.68 5.78 10.16
N ASN A 169 -18.25 5.47 11.33
CA ASN A 169 -19.27 6.32 11.95
C ASN A 169 -18.72 7.69 12.38
N ASP A 170 -17.46 7.76 12.76
CA ASP A 170 -16.78 8.99 13.14
C ASP A 170 -16.19 9.78 11.96
N GLY A 171 -16.31 9.25 10.73
CA GLY A 171 -16.02 10.01 9.51
C GLY A 171 -14.67 9.73 8.86
N VAL A 172 -14.02 8.60 9.13
CA VAL A 172 -12.80 8.19 8.39
C VAL A 172 -13.08 8.09 6.89
N ASP A 173 -12.11 8.45 6.06
CA ASP A 173 -12.25 8.45 4.61
C ASP A 173 -11.76 7.17 3.95
N VAL A 174 -10.79 6.48 4.58
CA VAL A 174 -10.15 5.27 4.03
C VAL A 174 -9.94 4.25 5.14
N LEU A 175 -10.44 3.02 4.94
CA LEU A 175 -10.01 1.86 5.70
C LEU A 175 -8.80 1.26 4.98
N ALA A 176 -7.66 1.29 5.64
CA ALA A 176 -6.39 0.78 5.13
C ALA A 176 -6.09 -0.55 5.82
N HIS A 177 -6.09 -1.59 5.06
CA HIS A 177 -6.23 -3.01 5.30
C HIS A 177 -7.70 -3.47 5.40
N SER A 178 -7.89 -4.76 5.17
CA SER A 178 -9.16 -5.42 5.38
C SER A 178 -9.49 -5.55 6.88
N VAL A 179 -10.78 -5.64 7.18
CA VAL A 179 -11.25 -6.26 8.42
C VAL A 179 -10.93 -7.74 8.35
N ARG A 180 -10.29 -8.31 9.38
CA ARG A 180 -9.76 -9.69 9.33
C ARG A 180 -10.27 -10.60 10.45
N ASP A 181 -10.86 -10.03 11.51
CA ASP A 181 -11.40 -10.81 12.63
C ASP A 181 -12.76 -11.43 12.31
N LYS A 182 -13.55 -10.84 11.40
CA LYS A 182 -14.91 -11.24 11.08
C LYS A 182 -15.32 -10.86 9.65
N PRO A 183 -16.35 -11.52 9.09
CA PRO A 183 -17.01 -11.04 7.88
C PRO A 183 -17.60 -9.64 8.10
N ILE A 184 -17.39 -8.75 7.12
CA ILE A 184 -17.99 -7.42 7.12
C ILE A 184 -19.51 -7.55 6.98
N ASP A 185 -20.24 -6.91 7.87
CA ASP A 185 -21.70 -6.96 7.88
C ASP A 185 -22.36 -5.83 7.07
N GLN A 186 -23.68 -5.97 6.88
CA GLN A 186 -24.46 -5.01 6.09
C GLN A 186 -24.50 -3.61 6.73
N GLU A 187 -24.33 -3.49 8.05
CA GLU A 187 -24.28 -2.20 8.73
C GLU A 187 -23.03 -1.41 8.30
N LEU A 188 -21.85 -2.03 8.33
CA LEU A 188 -20.60 -1.39 7.92
C LEU A 188 -20.62 -1.08 6.41
N ILE A 189 -21.10 -2.03 5.57
CA ILE A 189 -21.24 -1.81 4.11
C ILE A 189 -22.11 -0.59 3.84
N ALA A 190 -23.29 -0.52 4.46
CA ALA A 190 -24.21 0.60 4.28
C ALA A 190 -23.61 1.93 4.76
N ALA A 191 -22.87 1.93 5.87
CA ALA A 191 -22.19 3.11 6.39
C ALA A 191 -21.08 3.59 5.44
N MET A 192 -20.21 2.69 4.95
CA MET A 192 -19.18 3.02 3.98
C MET A 192 -19.75 3.62 2.69
N LYS A 193 -20.83 3.04 2.16
CA LYS A 193 -21.51 3.56 0.96
C LYS A 193 -22.06 4.96 1.19
N ARG A 194 -22.79 5.18 2.27
CA ARG A 194 -23.38 6.51 2.57
C ARG A 194 -22.33 7.60 2.71
N ARG A 195 -21.17 7.27 3.28
CA ARG A 195 -20.09 8.23 3.54
C ARG A 195 -19.05 8.29 2.42
N GLY A 196 -19.12 7.37 1.43
CA GLY A 196 -18.16 7.29 0.34
C GLY A 196 -16.76 6.87 0.78
N VAL A 197 -16.65 6.03 1.82
CA VAL A 197 -15.39 5.53 2.36
C VAL A 197 -14.72 4.61 1.35
N TRP A 198 -13.40 4.73 1.22
CA TRP A 198 -12.57 3.83 0.44
C TRP A 198 -12.13 2.62 1.26
N TYR A 199 -12.04 1.47 0.61
CA TYR A 199 -11.55 0.23 1.20
C TYR A 199 -10.32 -0.26 0.42
N ILE A 200 -9.18 -0.41 1.08
CA ILE A 200 -7.92 -0.90 0.49
C ILE A 200 -7.59 -2.24 1.14
N PRO A 201 -7.70 -3.39 0.43
CA PRO A 201 -7.56 -4.72 1.04
C PRO A 201 -6.15 -5.01 1.56
N THR A 202 -5.12 -4.81 0.77
CA THR A 202 -3.72 -5.15 1.09
C THR A 202 -3.51 -6.62 1.46
N PHE A 203 -3.88 -7.55 0.60
CA PHE A 203 -3.69 -9.00 0.79
C PHE A 203 -2.24 -9.39 1.12
N THR A 204 -1.30 -8.65 0.53
CA THR A 204 0.14 -8.83 0.74
C THR A 204 0.52 -8.77 2.23
N VAL A 205 -0.26 -8.10 3.09
CA VAL A 205 0.01 -8.00 4.53
C VAL A 205 0.08 -9.37 5.16
N ASP A 206 -0.93 -10.19 4.97
CA ASP A 206 -0.99 -11.50 5.61
C ASP A 206 -0.32 -12.59 4.78
N GLU A 207 -0.46 -12.56 3.45
CA GLU A 207 0.17 -13.53 2.56
C GLU A 207 1.69 -13.56 2.72
N SER A 208 2.34 -12.39 2.83
CA SER A 208 3.79 -12.27 2.91
C SER A 208 4.44 -12.95 4.12
N PHE A 209 3.67 -13.27 5.15
CA PHE A 209 4.18 -13.96 6.33
C PHE A 209 4.34 -15.47 6.14
N TYR A 210 3.69 -16.07 5.12
CA TYR A 210 3.76 -17.53 4.95
C TYR A 210 4.02 -18.02 3.53
N ILE A 211 3.68 -17.26 2.51
CA ILE A 211 3.63 -17.74 1.12
C ILE A 211 5.00 -18.25 0.63
N TYR A 212 6.08 -17.55 0.98
CA TYR A 212 7.42 -17.91 0.49
C TYR A 212 7.93 -19.22 1.09
N ALA A 213 7.48 -19.59 2.29
CA ALA A 213 7.80 -20.89 2.89
C ALA A 213 7.16 -22.09 2.16
N GLN A 214 6.19 -21.83 1.29
CA GLN A 214 5.54 -22.84 0.45
C GLN A 214 6.26 -23.02 -0.91
N HIS A 215 7.30 -22.24 -1.17
CA HIS A 215 8.06 -22.24 -2.43
C HIS A 215 7.16 -22.17 -3.69
N PRO A 216 6.24 -21.18 -3.80
CA PRO A 216 5.36 -21.07 -4.95
C PRO A 216 6.14 -20.84 -6.24
N GLY A 217 5.59 -21.30 -7.37
CA GLY A 217 6.26 -21.28 -8.66
C GLY A 217 6.75 -19.90 -9.11
N PHE A 218 6.10 -18.82 -8.68
CA PHE A 218 6.55 -17.47 -9.02
C PHE A 218 7.93 -17.10 -8.46
N MET A 219 8.40 -17.76 -7.40
CA MET A 219 9.77 -17.56 -6.87
C MET A 219 10.87 -17.97 -7.86
N GLN A 220 10.54 -18.75 -8.89
CA GLN A 220 11.49 -19.13 -9.95
C GLN A 220 11.59 -18.06 -11.04
N LEU A 221 10.63 -17.15 -11.14
CA LEU A 221 10.60 -16.11 -12.15
C LEU A 221 11.69 -15.06 -11.92
N ASP A 222 12.33 -14.60 -12.99
CA ASP A 222 13.29 -13.48 -12.93
C ASP A 222 12.61 -12.21 -12.43
N PHE A 223 11.32 -12.03 -12.74
CA PHE A 223 10.48 -10.93 -12.26
C PHE A 223 10.43 -10.84 -10.72
N PHE A 224 10.38 -11.99 -10.03
CA PHE A 224 10.47 -12.04 -8.58
C PHE A 224 11.90 -11.85 -8.08
N LYS A 225 12.86 -12.60 -8.64
CA LYS A 225 14.25 -12.61 -8.17
C LYS A 225 14.91 -11.23 -8.29
N ALA A 226 14.64 -10.50 -9.38
CA ALA A 226 15.18 -9.19 -9.62
C ALA A 226 14.63 -8.09 -8.67
N ALA A 227 13.49 -8.33 -8.01
CA ALA A 227 12.92 -7.41 -7.05
C ALA A 227 13.60 -7.45 -5.67
N LEU A 228 14.42 -8.46 -5.42
CA LEU A 228 14.97 -8.75 -4.10
C LEU A 228 16.47 -8.43 -4.01
N PRO A 229 16.92 -7.81 -2.90
CA PRO A 229 18.32 -7.86 -2.53
C PRO A 229 18.79 -9.31 -2.36
N PRO A 230 20.05 -9.65 -2.73
CA PRO A 230 20.55 -11.03 -2.64
C PRO A 230 20.39 -11.66 -1.25
N VAL A 231 20.56 -10.88 -0.18
CA VAL A 231 20.40 -11.36 1.20
C VAL A 231 18.96 -11.79 1.49
N VAL A 232 17.98 -11.06 1.00
CA VAL A 232 16.55 -11.39 1.17
C VAL A 232 16.17 -12.60 0.32
N LEU A 233 16.62 -12.65 -0.93
CA LEU A 233 16.38 -13.81 -1.81
C LEU A 233 16.94 -15.09 -1.18
N THR A 234 18.19 -15.05 -0.69
CA THR A 234 18.83 -16.19 0.00
C THR A 234 18.05 -16.59 1.25
N MET A 235 17.57 -15.63 2.03
CA MET A 235 16.74 -15.90 3.20
C MET A 235 15.45 -16.62 2.81
N LEU A 236 14.68 -16.08 1.88
CA LEU A 236 13.35 -16.59 1.50
C LEU A 236 13.42 -17.97 0.84
N THR A 237 14.54 -18.33 0.21
CA THR A 237 14.74 -19.63 -0.44
C THR A 237 15.37 -20.69 0.46
N SER A 238 15.70 -20.34 1.72
CA SER A 238 16.36 -21.26 2.65
C SER A 238 15.37 -22.19 3.37
N ASP A 239 15.80 -23.42 3.63
CA ASP A 239 15.05 -24.38 4.46
C ASP A 239 14.83 -23.83 5.88
N ALA A 240 15.79 -23.09 6.42
CA ALA A 240 15.69 -22.48 7.75
C ALA A 240 14.53 -21.48 7.84
N TYR A 241 14.33 -20.66 6.80
CA TYR A 241 13.18 -19.76 6.73
C TYR A 241 11.86 -20.55 6.68
N SER A 242 11.78 -21.55 5.81
CA SER A 242 10.56 -22.36 5.67
C SER A 242 10.23 -23.11 6.98
N GLN A 243 11.23 -23.68 7.65
CA GLN A 243 11.03 -24.32 8.95
C GLN A 243 10.55 -23.33 10.02
N LYS A 244 11.17 -22.13 10.10
CA LYS A 244 10.77 -21.08 11.03
C LYS A 244 9.32 -20.67 10.83
N VAL A 245 8.91 -20.40 9.59
CA VAL A 245 7.55 -19.99 9.26
C VAL A 245 6.55 -21.10 9.57
N ASN A 246 6.85 -22.35 9.16
CA ASN A 246 5.96 -23.48 9.39
C ASN A 246 5.79 -23.86 10.89
N GLN A 247 6.74 -23.46 11.74
CA GLN A 247 6.68 -23.67 13.19
C GLN A 247 6.12 -22.46 13.94
N ASP A 248 5.94 -21.29 13.28
CA ASP A 248 5.39 -20.11 13.93
C ASP A 248 3.88 -20.32 14.19
N PRO A 249 3.42 -20.24 15.45
CA PRO A 249 2.01 -20.40 15.79
C PRO A 249 1.10 -19.35 15.15
N LYS A 250 1.65 -18.21 14.69
CA LYS A 250 0.90 -17.18 13.99
C LYS A 250 0.64 -17.50 12.51
N THR A 251 1.33 -18.46 11.93
CA THR A 251 1.20 -18.79 10.50
C THR A 251 -0.23 -19.16 10.13
N GLU A 252 -0.90 -19.98 10.95
CA GLU A 252 -2.30 -20.36 10.69
C GLU A 252 -3.26 -19.17 10.85
N GLN A 253 -2.96 -18.24 11.77
CA GLN A 253 -3.73 -17.00 11.88
C GLN A 253 -3.59 -16.15 10.61
N HIS A 254 -2.38 -15.94 10.09
CA HIS A 254 -2.17 -15.20 8.84
C HIS A 254 -2.88 -15.82 7.64
N LYS A 255 -2.92 -17.16 7.56
CA LYS A 255 -3.70 -17.85 6.52
C LYS A 255 -5.20 -17.61 6.69
N ALA A 256 -5.71 -17.62 7.92
CA ALA A 256 -7.11 -17.35 8.21
C ALA A 256 -7.47 -15.89 7.91
N ASP A 257 -6.59 -14.95 8.27
CA ASP A 257 -6.74 -13.52 7.99
C ASP A 257 -6.76 -13.27 6.48
N PHE A 258 -5.85 -13.86 5.72
CA PHE A 258 -5.85 -13.80 4.26
C PHE A 258 -7.13 -14.36 3.62
N ALA A 259 -7.64 -15.47 4.16
CA ALA A 259 -8.90 -16.03 3.69
C ALA A 259 -10.09 -15.09 3.99
N MET A 260 -10.09 -14.42 5.15
CA MET A 260 -11.10 -13.44 5.53
C MET A 260 -11.02 -12.19 4.64
N ASP A 261 -9.81 -11.72 4.31
CA ASP A 261 -9.60 -10.61 3.38
C ASP A 261 -10.30 -10.85 2.04
N ARG A 262 -10.18 -12.06 1.49
CA ARG A 262 -10.83 -12.44 0.22
C ARG A 262 -12.35 -12.40 0.31
N VAL A 263 -12.91 -12.90 1.40
CA VAL A 263 -14.36 -12.86 1.66
C VAL A 263 -14.84 -11.41 1.77
N ASN A 264 -14.12 -10.60 2.52
CA ASN A 264 -14.49 -9.21 2.79
C ASN A 264 -14.32 -8.32 1.56
N LEU A 265 -13.23 -8.47 0.76
CA LEU A 265 -13.09 -7.74 -0.49
C LEU A 265 -14.27 -8.02 -1.42
N LYS A 266 -14.62 -9.29 -1.63
CA LYS A 266 -15.73 -9.66 -2.52
C LYS A 266 -17.04 -9.05 -2.04
N ALA A 267 -17.33 -9.13 -0.75
CA ALA A 267 -18.55 -8.58 -0.15
C ALA A 267 -18.67 -7.06 -0.34
N VAL A 268 -17.60 -6.30 -0.05
CA VAL A 268 -17.63 -4.84 -0.18
C VAL A 268 -17.66 -4.39 -1.64
N TYR A 269 -16.95 -5.10 -2.53
CA TYR A 269 -16.93 -4.78 -3.95
C TYR A 269 -18.30 -4.99 -4.59
N ASP A 270 -18.92 -6.17 -4.38
CA ASP A 270 -20.24 -6.50 -4.92
C ASP A 270 -21.34 -5.56 -4.40
N ALA A 271 -21.17 -5.07 -3.18
CA ALA A 271 -22.08 -4.08 -2.61
C ALA A 271 -21.90 -2.67 -3.19
N GLY A 272 -20.87 -2.42 -4.01
CA GLY A 272 -20.57 -1.12 -4.61
C GLY A 272 -19.92 -0.12 -3.65
N VAL A 273 -19.17 -0.59 -2.67
CA VAL A 273 -18.23 0.24 -1.87
C VAL A 273 -17.07 0.65 -2.78
N ARG A 274 -16.50 1.82 -2.56
CA ARG A 274 -15.30 2.26 -3.29
C ARG A 274 -14.10 1.43 -2.87
N VAL A 275 -13.54 0.66 -3.79
CA VAL A 275 -12.34 -0.15 -3.54
C VAL A 275 -11.14 0.49 -4.21
N GLY A 276 -10.09 0.72 -3.42
CA GLY A 276 -8.77 1.09 -3.90
C GLY A 276 -7.83 -0.12 -3.97
N PHE A 277 -6.57 0.14 -4.19
CA PHE A 277 -5.49 -0.82 -4.32
C PHE A 277 -4.28 -0.38 -3.50
N GLY A 278 -3.70 -1.27 -2.73
CA GLY A 278 -2.50 -1.05 -1.95
C GLY A 278 -1.93 -2.36 -1.46
N THR A 279 -0.65 -2.39 -1.09
CA THR A 279 0.08 -3.63 -0.81
C THR A 279 0.76 -3.64 0.55
N ASP A 280 0.91 -2.47 1.19
CA ASP A 280 1.79 -2.29 2.35
C ASP A 280 3.26 -2.70 2.05
N SER A 281 3.65 -2.69 0.76
CA SER A 281 5.02 -3.00 0.33
C SER A 281 6.02 -2.01 0.94
N GLY A 282 7.24 -2.47 1.22
CA GLY A 282 8.26 -1.72 1.93
C GLY A 282 8.15 -1.72 3.46
N ALA A 283 7.01 -2.19 4.04
CA ALA A 283 6.86 -2.27 5.50
C ALA A 283 7.71 -3.41 6.11
N TYR A 284 7.87 -4.52 5.40
CA TYR A 284 8.72 -5.66 5.77
C TYR A 284 9.51 -6.15 4.55
N ALA A 285 10.63 -6.83 4.77
CA ALA A 285 11.45 -7.38 3.68
C ALA A 285 10.70 -8.41 2.81
N THR A 286 9.65 -9.02 3.34
CA THR A 286 8.75 -9.94 2.63
C THR A 286 7.65 -9.25 1.82
N ARG A 287 7.45 -7.94 1.97
CA ARG A 287 6.50 -7.11 1.21
C ARG A 287 7.28 -6.29 0.20
N ILE A 288 7.48 -6.87 -0.97
CA ILE A 288 8.52 -6.50 -1.93
C ILE A 288 8.03 -5.40 -2.86
N PRO A 289 8.57 -4.17 -2.80
CA PRO A 289 8.20 -3.09 -3.71
C PRO A 289 8.28 -3.51 -5.18
N GLY A 290 7.27 -3.18 -5.96
CA GLY A 290 7.16 -3.54 -7.38
C GLY A 290 6.58 -4.93 -7.61
N PHE A 291 7.11 -5.97 -6.99
CA PHE A 291 6.57 -7.33 -7.13
C PHE A 291 5.22 -7.50 -6.41
N SER A 292 5.10 -6.99 -5.19
CA SER A 292 3.88 -7.13 -4.38
C SER A 292 2.66 -6.51 -5.07
N GLU A 293 2.83 -5.46 -5.87
CA GLU A 293 1.74 -4.84 -6.61
C GLU A 293 1.15 -5.79 -7.66
N HIS A 294 1.98 -6.55 -8.36
CA HIS A 294 1.49 -7.56 -9.31
C HIS A 294 0.88 -8.76 -8.60
N ARG A 295 1.40 -9.12 -7.42
CA ARG A 295 0.83 -10.18 -6.60
C ARG A 295 -0.53 -9.79 -6.03
N GLU A 296 -0.68 -8.57 -5.54
CA GLU A 296 -1.96 -8.03 -5.06
C GLU A 296 -3.04 -8.06 -6.15
N LEU A 297 -2.70 -7.72 -7.42
CA LEU A 297 -3.65 -7.84 -8.53
C LEU A 297 -4.14 -9.29 -8.73
N GLU A 298 -3.23 -10.28 -8.60
CA GLU A 298 -3.59 -11.69 -8.66
C GLU A 298 -4.52 -12.08 -7.52
N ASP A 299 -4.21 -11.65 -6.30
CA ASP A 299 -5.00 -11.97 -5.11
C ASP A 299 -6.40 -11.34 -5.18
N MET A 300 -6.51 -10.11 -5.70
CA MET A 300 -7.81 -9.49 -5.97
C MET A 300 -8.64 -10.30 -6.98
N VAL A 301 -8.01 -10.83 -8.03
CA VAL A 301 -8.70 -11.69 -9.00
C VAL A 301 -9.07 -13.03 -8.37
N GLN A 302 -8.19 -13.63 -7.59
CA GLN A 302 -8.50 -14.86 -6.85
C GLN A 302 -9.61 -14.67 -5.80
N ALA A 303 -9.76 -13.45 -5.27
CA ALA A 303 -10.87 -13.07 -4.39
C ALA A 303 -12.20 -12.88 -5.14
N GLY A 304 -12.19 -12.94 -6.49
CA GLY A 304 -13.40 -12.95 -7.32
C GLY A 304 -13.67 -11.65 -8.06
N LEU A 305 -12.70 -10.74 -8.15
CA LEU A 305 -12.76 -9.63 -9.10
C LEU A 305 -12.35 -10.11 -10.49
N THR A 306 -12.87 -9.47 -11.54
CA THR A 306 -12.33 -9.67 -12.88
C THR A 306 -10.97 -8.95 -13.01
N PRO A 307 -10.08 -9.38 -13.95
CA PRO A 307 -8.84 -8.67 -14.20
C PRO A 307 -9.01 -7.17 -14.47
N MET A 308 -10.04 -6.80 -15.25
CA MET A 308 -10.37 -5.39 -15.50
C MET A 308 -10.71 -4.65 -14.20
N GLN A 309 -11.49 -5.25 -13.31
CA GLN A 309 -11.87 -4.63 -12.04
C GLN A 309 -10.65 -4.40 -11.14
N ALA A 310 -9.74 -5.37 -11.06
CA ALA A 310 -8.50 -5.24 -10.29
C ALA A 310 -7.59 -4.11 -10.87
N ILE A 311 -7.43 -4.05 -12.20
CA ILE A 311 -6.67 -2.99 -12.86
C ILE A 311 -7.32 -1.62 -12.62
N VAL A 312 -8.64 -1.51 -12.67
CA VAL A 312 -9.36 -0.25 -12.37
C VAL A 312 -9.13 0.19 -10.93
N CYS A 313 -9.11 -0.73 -9.96
CA CYS A 313 -8.77 -0.41 -8.57
C CYS A 313 -7.34 0.17 -8.46
N ALA A 314 -6.37 -0.45 -9.16
CA ALA A 314 -4.97 -0.05 -9.14
C ALA A 314 -4.63 1.18 -10.01
N THR A 315 -5.59 1.75 -10.72
CA THR A 315 -5.35 2.86 -11.64
C THR A 315 -6.38 3.98 -11.43
N GLN A 316 -7.56 3.88 -12.03
CA GLN A 316 -8.60 4.91 -11.99
C GLN A 316 -9.10 5.21 -10.57
N ASN A 317 -9.36 4.17 -9.78
CA ASN A 317 -9.89 4.34 -8.42
C ASN A 317 -8.85 4.98 -7.51
N ASN A 318 -7.61 4.52 -7.56
CA ASN A 318 -6.54 5.12 -6.77
C ASN A 318 -6.21 6.56 -7.20
N ALA A 319 -6.32 6.88 -8.49
CA ALA A 319 -6.22 8.27 -8.93
C ALA A 319 -7.31 9.15 -8.28
N ALA A 320 -8.56 8.66 -8.21
CA ALA A 320 -9.65 9.36 -7.54
C ALA A 320 -9.47 9.42 -6.01
N LEU A 321 -8.93 8.35 -5.41
CA LEU A 321 -8.58 8.35 -3.98
C LEU A 321 -7.53 9.41 -3.66
N LEU A 322 -6.53 9.60 -4.52
CA LEU A 322 -5.47 10.58 -4.34
C LEU A 322 -5.84 11.99 -4.86
N GLY A 323 -7.00 12.16 -5.52
CA GLY A 323 -7.42 13.44 -6.10
C GLY A 323 -6.62 13.85 -7.35
N ILE A 324 -6.07 12.88 -8.06
CA ILE A 324 -5.24 13.09 -9.27
C ILE A 324 -5.90 12.55 -10.55
N GLU A 325 -7.15 12.16 -10.47
CA GLU A 325 -7.91 11.58 -11.60
C GLU A 325 -8.01 12.51 -12.81
N GLY A 326 -7.85 13.81 -12.60
CA GLY A 326 -7.77 14.78 -13.70
C GLY A 326 -6.55 14.58 -14.60
N THR A 327 -5.45 14.04 -14.05
CA THR A 327 -4.16 13.95 -14.75
C THR A 327 -3.65 12.54 -14.96
N ARG A 328 -4.10 11.52 -14.20
CA ARG A 328 -3.57 10.16 -14.18
C ARG A 328 -4.69 9.10 -14.10
N GLY A 329 -4.34 7.84 -14.08
CA GLY A 329 -5.19 6.69 -13.78
C GLY A 329 -6.03 6.17 -14.94
N THR A 330 -6.06 6.83 -16.09
CA THR A 330 -6.75 6.36 -17.31
C THR A 330 -6.03 6.81 -18.57
N LEU A 331 -6.13 6.01 -19.63
CA LEU A 331 -5.61 6.34 -20.97
C LEU A 331 -6.58 7.28 -21.68
N ARG A 332 -6.40 8.58 -21.55
CA ARG A 332 -7.21 9.61 -22.22
C ARG A 332 -6.33 10.79 -22.66
N SER A 333 -6.66 11.38 -23.81
CA SER A 333 -6.01 12.61 -24.27
C SER A 333 -6.06 13.71 -23.19
N GLY A 334 -4.97 14.44 -23.03
CA GLY A 334 -4.82 15.49 -22.04
C GLY A 334 -4.33 15.04 -20.66
N LYS A 335 -4.18 13.73 -20.42
CA LYS A 335 -3.54 13.20 -19.20
C LYS A 335 -2.05 12.96 -19.40
N ARG A 336 -1.32 12.81 -18.30
CA ARG A 336 0.09 12.42 -18.33
C ARG A 336 0.25 11.05 -18.97
N ALA A 337 1.30 10.87 -19.72
CA ALA A 337 1.61 9.58 -20.33
C ALA A 337 2.29 8.66 -19.29
N ASP A 338 1.50 8.19 -18.35
CA ASP A 338 1.84 7.15 -17.38
C ASP A 338 1.15 5.87 -17.84
N LEU A 339 1.90 4.99 -18.50
CA LEU A 339 1.35 3.77 -19.10
C LEU A 339 2.37 2.64 -19.16
N ILE A 340 1.87 1.42 -19.24
CA ILE A 340 2.65 0.20 -19.34
C ILE A 340 2.25 -0.50 -20.63
N VAL A 341 3.25 -0.85 -21.46
CA VAL A 341 3.08 -1.72 -22.63
C VAL A 341 3.42 -3.15 -22.22
N LEU A 342 2.48 -4.05 -22.41
CA LEU A 342 2.58 -5.47 -22.07
C LEU A 342 2.65 -6.34 -23.33
N ALA A 343 3.45 -7.40 -23.31
CA ALA A 343 3.54 -8.37 -24.40
C ALA A 343 2.28 -9.25 -24.51
N ALA A 344 1.58 -9.47 -23.40
CA ALA A 344 0.37 -10.30 -23.33
C ALA A 344 -0.79 -9.51 -22.69
N ASN A 345 -2.02 -9.97 -22.93
CA ASN A 345 -3.23 -9.29 -22.47
C ASN A 345 -3.54 -9.66 -21.01
N PRO A 346 -3.51 -8.71 -20.05
CA PRO A 346 -3.81 -8.97 -18.65
C PRO A 346 -5.30 -9.28 -18.38
N LEU A 347 -6.18 -9.07 -19.36
CA LEU A 347 -7.59 -9.44 -19.23
C LEU A 347 -7.82 -10.92 -19.45
N ASP A 348 -6.92 -11.61 -20.16
CA ASP A 348 -6.97 -13.05 -20.38
C ASP A 348 -6.37 -13.80 -19.17
N ASP A 349 -5.29 -13.25 -18.60
CA ASP A 349 -4.64 -13.70 -17.38
C ASP A 349 -3.99 -12.50 -16.69
N ILE A 350 -4.38 -12.20 -15.46
CA ILE A 350 -3.87 -11.04 -14.71
C ILE A 350 -2.35 -11.11 -14.47
N THR A 351 -1.75 -12.31 -14.47
CA THR A 351 -0.30 -12.49 -14.37
C THR A 351 0.46 -11.88 -15.54
N ASN A 352 -0.22 -11.64 -16.67
CA ASN A 352 0.33 -10.94 -17.83
C ASN A 352 0.69 -9.47 -17.56
N THR A 353 0.26 -8.88 -16.45
CA THR A 353 0.76 -7.59 -15.98
C THR A 353 2.28 -7.58 -15.76
N ARG A 354 2.89 -8.75 -15.58
CA ARG A 354 4.35 -8.94 -15.46
C ARG A 354 5.08 -8.95 -16.81
N SER A 355 4.36 -9.06 -17.93
CA SER A 355 4.94 -9.12 -19.28
C SER A 355 5.30 -7.74 -19.82
N ILE A 356 6.02 -6.94 -19.02
CA ILE A 356 6.32 -5.53 -19.30
C ILE A 356 7.35 -5.43 -20.43
N VAL A 357 6.96 -4.78 -21.53
CA VAL A 357 7.83 -4.46 -22.67
C VAL A 357 8.50 -3.10 -22.47
N THR A 358 7.71 -2.10 -22.07
CA THR A 358 8.20 -0.76 -21.74
C THR A 358 7.22 -0.04 -20.83
N ILE A 359 7.74 0.94 -20.12
CA ILE A 359 6.98 1.82 -19.23
C ILE A 359 7.17 3.25 -19.72
N PHE A 360 6.11 4.04 -19.68
CA PHE A 360 6.16 5.48 -19.82
C PHE A 360 5.72 6.12 -18.52
N HIS A 361 6.52 7.06 -18.03
CA HIS A 361 6.20 7.86 -16.85
C HIS A 361 6.45 9.33 -17.15
N ASP A 362 5.43 10.16 -17.02
CA ASP A 362 5.45 11.57 -17.46
C ASP A 362 5.95 11.74 -18.91
N GLY A 363 5.61 10.79 -19.80
CA GLY A 363 6.02 10.77 -21.20
C GLY A 363 7.47 10.32 -21.46
N ARG A 364 8.23 10.00 -20.43
CA ARG A 364 9.60 9.46 -20.56
C ARG A 364 9.56 7.95 -20.55
N THR A 365 10.36 7.32 -21.39
CA THR A 365 10.54 5.86 -21.36
C THR A 365 11.35 5.46 -20.13
N VAL A 366 10.86 4.47 -19.41
CA VAL A 366 11.50 3.84 -18.26
C VAL A 366 11.80 2.37 -18.61
N ALA A 367 13.01 1.93 -18.34
CA ALA A 367 13.39 0.54 -18.54
C ALA A 367 12.70 -0.37 -17.51
N PRO A 368 11.99 -1.42 -17.96
CA PRO A 368 11.45 -2.42 -17.03
C PRO A 368 12.59 -3.11 -16.26
N ARG A 369 12.31 -3.53 -15.02
CA ARG A 369 13.28 -4.27 -14.20
C ARG A 369 13.72 -5.57 -14.87
N VAL A 370 12.77 -6.25 -15.51
CA VAL A 370 13.00 -7.45 -16.32
C VAL A 370 12.27 -7.26 -17.66
N PRO A 371 12.96 -6.82 -18.71
CA PRO A 371 12.32 -6.59 -20.01
C PRO A 371 11.94 -7.92 -20.65
N VAL A 372 10.73 -7.99 -21.21
CA VAL A 372 10.33 -9.08 -22.10
C VAL A 372 10.92 -8.81 -23.48
N VAL A 373 11.81 -9.68 -23.93
CA VAL A 373 12.35 -9.61 -25.29
C VAL A 373 11.29 -10.14 -26.25
N MET A 374 10.73 -9.26 -27.06
CA MET A 374 9.83 -9.66 -28.14
C MET A 374 10.58 -10.46 -29.18
N ALA A 375 10.13 -11.67 -29.49
CA ALA A 375 10.61 -12.37 -30.67
C ALA A 375 10.26 -11.52 -31.91
N LYS A 376 11.30 -11.22 -32.73
CA LYS A 376 11.13 -10.48 -34.00
C LYS A 376 10.36 -11.30 -35.02
#